data_a4f273493aff2355d20eb3980aba45ce
#
_entry.id   a4f273493aff2355d20eb3980aba45ce
#
_cell.length_a   1.000
_cell.length_b   1.000
_cell.length_c   1.000
_cell.angle_alpha   90.00
_cell.angle_beta   90.00
_cell.angle_gamma   90.00
#
_symmetry.space_group_name_H-M   'P 1'
#
loop_
_entity.id
_entity.type
_entity.pdbx_description
1 polymer ?
#
loop_
_entity_poly.entity_id
_entity_poly.type
_entity_poly.pdbx_seq_one_letter_code
_entity_poly.pdbx_strand_id
1 'polypeptide(L)'
;MEQNVNAMVEVAKTFGIQTNLYYGVKVNKSQSLLQAAVAAGTGADVSSLYELNDAIRAGCRGTELCATGPAKTTAFLQALIVQGARIVIDSIEEMDELIHLATRWISPSGRISILLRFRPESNHISRFGMSSAEIMTALEKLNYSDQVKVDGFHFHLSGYSSVSRIKAFFDTLPLISYARALGYSPYIIDIGGGLPVQYVDSHCYKKWLSTQTHKDYRTRRIPDSFYPYGGEINAQGWLTEFLTGVDPTGKRVCDALIEEGLTLCLEPGRSLVNQSAISVFRVCRVRPYDHVGHVIFVEGTSFSACETWFNSEFLSDPLHIYQNNHQPLSSAGNAWIAGHSCLDDDVITNRLIAFAHLPKPGDLLIFANTAGYQMDLLENQFHRHPLPTRLTAVINSHQKPIFTIDN
;
A
#
# COMPACT_ATOMS: atom_id res chain seq x y z
N MET A 1 -6.95 0.81 -12.14
CA MET A 1 -7.58 1.26 -10.89
C MET A 1 -9.01 0.75 -10.78
N GLU A 2 -9.95 1.24 -11.57
CA GLU A 2 -11.38 0.87 -11.49
C GLU A 2 -11.63 -0.65 -11.50
N GLN A 3 -10.99 -1.39 -12.39
CA GLN A 3 -11.10 -2.86 -12.43
C GLN A 3 -10.65 -3.51 -11.10
N ASN A 4 -9.58 -3.01 -10.48
CA ASN A 4 -9.08 -3.55 -9.22
C ASN A 4 -10.04 -3.26 -8.06
N VAL A 5 -10.65 -2.07 -8.04
CA VAL A 5 -11.67 -1.69 -7.05
C VAL A 5 -12.91 -2.57 -7.22
N ASN A 6 -13.47 -2.61 -8.44
CA ASN A 6 -14.69 -3.37 -8.74
C ASN A 6 -14.54 -4.85 -8.41
N ALA A 7 -13.40 -5.44 -8.72
CA ALA A 7 -13.13 -6.85 -8.45
C ALA A 7 -13.17 -7.18 -6.94
N MET A 8 -12.68 -6.30 -6.07
CA MET A 8 -12.77 -6.49 -4.62
C MET A 8 -14.20 -6.29 -4.09
N VAL A 9 -14.89 -5.26 -4.59
CA VAL A 9 -16.29 -4.98 -4.22
C VAL A 9 -17.20 -6.16 -4.61
N GLU A 10 -17.03 -6.72 -5.81
CA GLU A 10 -17.81 -7.88 -6.25
C GLU A 10 -17.54 -9.13 -5.40
N VAL A 11 -16.31 -9.37 -4.95
CA VAL A 11 -16.04 -10.47 -4.01
C VAL A 11 -16.86 -10.29 -2.73
N ALA A 12 -16.79 -9.13 -2.07
CA ALA A 12 -17.56 -8.89 -0.85
C ALA A 12 -19.07 -9.03 -1.08
N LYS A 13 -19.56 -8.53 -2.18
CA LYS A 13 -20.98 -8.59 -2.57
C LYS A 13 -21.48 -10.03 -2.77
N THR A 14 -20.65 -10.95 -3.29
CA THR A 14 -21.03 -12.37 -3.42
C THR A 14 -21.31 -13.03 -2.08
N PHE A 15 -20.76 -12.50 -0.99
CA PHE A 15 -20.99 -12.93 0.40
C PHE A 15 -22.05 -12.08 1.12
N GLY A 16 -22.70 -11.12 0.44
CA GLY A 16 -23.67 -10.22 1.06
C GLY A 16 -23.06 -9.19 2.02
N ILE A 17 -21.76 -8.92 1.92
CA ILE A 17 -21.03 -8.03 2.82
C ILE A 17 -21.00 -6.61 2.27
N GLN A 18 -21.40 -5.63 3.11
CA GLN A 18 -21.14 -4.22 2.84
C GLN A 18 -19.66 -3.92 3.04
N THR A 19 -19.04 -3.29 2.05
CA THR A 19 -17.60 -3.00 2.06
C THR A 19 -17.30 -1.58 1.64
N ASN A 20 -16.40 -0.92 2.36
CA ASN A 20 -15.81 0.36 2.00
C ASN A 20 -14.30 0.15 1.76
N LEU A 21 -13.81 0.67 0.66
CA LEU A 21 -12.38 0.66 0.32
C LEU A 21 -11.81 2.07 0.52
N TYR A 22 -10.70 2.17 1.21
CA TYR A 22 -9.92 3.41 1.36
C TYR A 22 -8.59 3.25 0.64
N TYR A 23 -8.35 4.04 -0.38
CA TYR A 23 -7.03 4.05 -1.05
C TYR A 23 -5.98 4.60 -0.10
N GLY A 24 -4.96 3.80 0.23
CA GLY A 24 -3.83 4.25 1.04
C GLY A 24 -2.96 5.24 0.26
N VAL A 25 -3.07 6.55 0.53
CA VAL A 25 -2.39 7.60 -0.25
C VAL A 25 -0.87 7.44 -0.21
N LYS A 26 -0.31 6.93 0.88
CA LYS A 26 1.12 6.60 1.05
C LYS A 26 1.70 5.68 -0.03
N VAL A 27 0.85 5.00 -0.80
CA VAL A 27 1.26 4.02 -1.81
C VAL A 27 1.90 4.68 -3.02
N ASN A 28 1.37 5.87 -3.41
CA ASN A 28 1.88 6.66 -4.51
C ASN A 28 1.39 8.10 -4.40
N LYS A 29 2.29 9.07 -4.53
CA LYS A 29 2.00 10.52 -4.43
C LYS A 29 1.26 11.08 -5.66
N SER A 30 1.03 10.29 -6.71
CA SER A 30 0.34 10.71 -7.93
C SER A 30 -1.07 11.20 -7.63
N GLN A 31 -1.34 12.46 -7.93
CA GLN A 31 -2.67 13.04 -7.81
C GLN A 31 -3.66 12.36 -8.77
N SER A 32 -3.20 11.99 -9.96
CA SER A 32 -4.01 11.28 -10.96
C SER A 32 -4.42 9.88 -10.50
N LEU A 33 -3.54 9.14 -9.80
CA LEU A 33 -3.90 7.84 -9.24
C LEU A 33 -4.92 7.97 -8.10
N LEU A 34 -4.76 8.98 -7.24
CA LEU A 34 -5.73 9.26 -6.17
C LEU A 34 -7.09 9.65 -6.75
N GLN A 35 -7.13 10.53 -7.76
CA GLN A 35 -8.37 10.89 -8.46
C GLN A 35 -9.03 9.68 -9.12
N ALA A 36 -8.25 8.79 -9.73
CA ALA A 36 -8.75 7.57 -10.33
C ALA A 36 -9.33 6.60 -9.29
N ALA A 37 -8.73 6.53 -8.09
CA ALA A 37 -9.26 5.72 -6.99
C ALA A 37 -10.60 6.28 -6.49
N VAL A 38 -10.68 7.58 -6.24
CA VAL A 38 -11.90 8.26 -5.80
C VAL A 38 -13.01 8.14 -6.87
N ALA A 39 -12.68 8.33 -8.15
CA ALA A 39 -13.62 8.15 -9.25
C ALA A 39 -14.13 6.70 -9.36
N ALA A 40 -13.33 5.71 -8.93
CA ALA A 40 -13.74 4.32 -8.85
C ALA A 40 -14.58 3.98 -7.59
N GLY A 41 -14.88 4.98 -6.74
CA GLY A 41 -15.73 4.83 -5.57
C GLY A 41 -14.99 4.47 -4.28
N THR A 42 -13.67 4.69 -4.19
CA THR A 42 -12.93 4.54 -2.93
C THR A 42 -12.91 5.84 -2.14
N GLY A 43 -12.84 5.74 -0.81
CA GLY A 43 -12.32 6.79 0.04
C GLY A 43 -10.79 6.86 -0.01
N ALA A 44 -10.20 7.69 0.87
CA ALA A 44 -8.76 7.83 1.03
C ALA A 44 -8.33 7.59 2.49
N ASP A 45 -7.34 6.71 2.69
CA ASP A 45 -6.59 6.58 3.96
C ASP A 45 -5.39 7.53 3.91
N VAL A 46 -5.38 8.49 4.85
CA VAL A 46 -4.39 9.56 4.94
C VAL A 46 -3.65 9.50 6.28
N SER A 47 -2.35 9.80 6.27
CA SER A 47 -1.51 9.76 7.46
C SER A 47 -0.80 11.10 7.74
N SER A 48 -1.12 12.14 6.99
CA SER A 48 -0.57 13.49 7.17
C SER A 48 -1.54 14.57 6.67
N LEU A 49 -1.29 15.82 7.12
CA LEU A 49 -2.04 16.98 6.65
C LEU A 49 -1.88 17.19 5.13
N TYR A 50 -0.73 16.81 4.57
CA TYR A 50 -0.47 16.94 3.13
C TYR A 50 -1.29 15.93 2.33
N GLU A 51 -1.30 14.67 2.74
CA GLU A 51 -2.16 13.63 2.14
C GLU A 51 -3.65 13.95 2.27
N LEU A 52 -4.07 14.55 3.41
CA LEU A 52 -5.44 15.04 3.58
C LEU A 52 -5.80 16.09 2.53
N ASN A 53 -4.92 17.06 2.31
CA ASN A 53 -5.13 18.09 1.29
C ASN A 53 -5.20 17.49 -0.12
N ASP A 54 -4.36 16.50 -0.42
CA ASP A 54 -4.38 15.78 -1.70
C ASP A 54 -5.72 15.03 -1.88
N ALA A 55 -6.20 14.34 -0.84
CA ALA A 55 -7.46 13.62 -0.88
C ALA A 55 -8.68 14.57 -1.05
N ILE A 56 -8.66 15.72 -0.40
CA ILE A 56 -9.69 16.77 -0.58
C ILE A 56 -9.66 17.29 -2.03
N ARG A 57 -8.48 17.53 -2.60
CA ARG A 57 -8.35 17.95 -4.01
C ARG A 57 -8.85 16.86 -4.98
N ALA A 58 -8.68 15.59 -4.62
CA ALA A 58 -9.20 14.48 -5.40
C ALA A 58 -10.72 14.31 -5.30
N GLY A 59 -11.38 14.98 -4.35
CA GLY A 59 -12.84 14.99 -4.21
C GLY A 59 -13.39 14.31 -2.95
N CYS A 60 -12.55 13.67 -2.11
CA CYS A 60 -13.01 13.04 -0.86
C CYS A 60 -13.59 14.04 0.12
N ARG A 61 -14.66 13.64 0.83
CA ARG A 61 -15.37 14.46 1.83
C ARG A 61 -15.82 13.62 3.01
N GLY A 62 -15.90 14.26 4.17
CA GLY A 62 -16.45 13.64 5.38
C GLY A 62 -15.82 12.28 5.68
N THR A 63 -16.63 11.25 5.84
CA THR A 63 -16.19 9.88 6.17
C THR A 63 -15.62 9.09 5.00
N GLU A 64 -15.54 9.65 3.79
CA GLU A 64 -14.70 9.14 2.70
C GLU A 64 -13.21 9.38 3.00
N LEU A 65 -12.92 10.26 3.97
CA LEU A 65 -11.59 10.46 4.53
C LEU A 65 -11.43 9.58 5.77
N CYS A 66 -10.48 8.67 5.77
CA CYS A 66 -10.05 7.89 6.92
C CYS A 66 -8.62 8.29 7.28
N ALA A 67 -8.32 8.51 8.55
CA ALA A 67 -6.99 8.97 8.96
C ALA A 67 -6.35 7.98 9.91
N THR A 68 -5.28 7.34 9.45
CA THR A 68 -4.46 6.42 10.24
C THR A 68 -3.12 7.07 10.66
N GLY A 69 -2.37 6.39 11.48
CA GLY A 69 -1.04 6.81 11.93
C GLY A 69 -0.95 6.92 13.45
N PRO A 70 0.25 6.66 14.04
CA PRO A 70 0.44 6.56 15.49
C PRO A 70 0.69 7.90 16.17
N ALA A 71 0.89 8.97 15.42
CA ALA A 71 1.26 10.29 15.95
C ALA A 71 0.73 11.39 15.03
N LYS A 72 -0.57 11.63 15.09
CA LYS A 72 -1.19 12.74 14.36
C LYS A 72 -0.88 14.05 15.11
N THR A 73 -0.39 15.04 14.37
CA THR A 73 -0.15 16.37 14.98
C THR A 73 -1.47 17.06 15.30
N THR A 74 -1.46 17.96 16.28
CA THR A 74 -2.63 18.78 16.67
C THR A 74 -3.25 19.47 15.44
N ALA A 75 -2.44 20.06 14.56
CA ALA A 75 -2.94 20.70 13.34
C ALA A 75 -3.62 19.69 12.39
N PHE A 76 -3.12 18.47 12.30
CA PHE A 76 -3.74 17.42 11.49
C PHE A 76 -5.05 16.97 12.10
N LEU A 77 -5.12 16.74 13.42
CA LEU A 77 -6.36 16.39 14.12
C LEU A 77 -7.44 17.48 13.95
N GLN A 78 -7.07 18.76 14.09
CA GLN A 78 -7.97 19.88 13.84
C GLN A 78 -8.54 19.88 12.41
N ALA A 79 -7.68 19.69 11.42
CA ALA A 79 -8.09 19.61 10.03
C ALA A 79 -9.05 18.44 9.78
N LEU A 80 -8.78 17.26 10.35
CA LEU A 80 -9.64 16.08 10.26
C LEU A 80 -11.03 16.33 10.86
N ILE A 81 -11.09 16.96 12.04
CA ILE A 81 -12.36 17.32 12.70
C ILE A 81 -13.18 18.25 11.79
N VAL A 82 -12.55 19.29 11.26
CA VAL A 82 -13.24 20.28 10.38
C VAL A 82 -13.73 19.65 9.08
N GLN A 83 -12.99 18.68 8.55
CA GLN A 83 -13.41 17.96 7.34
C GLN A 83 -14.47 16.87 7.60
N GLY A 84 -14.75 16.55 8.87
CA GLY A 84 -15.65 15.45 9.24
C GLY A 84 -15.09 14.07 8.89
N ALA A 85 -13.77 13.95 8.83
CA ALA A 85 -13.07 12.70 8.54
C ALA A 85 -13.28 11.67 9.66
N ARG A 86 -13.17 10.38 9.32
CA ARG A 86 -13.07 9.30 10.29
C ARG A 86 -11.65 9.22 10.81
N ILE A 87 -11.48 9.24 12.13
CA ILE A 87 -10.16 9.27 12.77
C ILE A 87 -9.91 7.93 13.45
N VAL A 88 -8.86 7.24 13.05
CA VAL A 88 -8.39 6.00 13.71
C VAL A 88 -7.51 6.37 14.89
N ILE A 89 -7.99 6.19 16.09
CA ILE A 89 -7.31 6.51 17.34
C ILE A 89 -6.29 5.41 17.67
N ASP A 90 -5.03 5.78 17.76
CA ASP A 90 -3.92 4.85 17.92
C ASP A 90 -3.51 4.65 19.40
N SER A 91 -3.81 5.61 20.28
CA SER A 91 -3.50 5.58 21.71
C SER A 91 -4.49 6.35 22.58
N ILE A 92 -4.44 6.12 23.89
CA ILE A 92 -5.25 6.86 24.88
C ILE A 92 -4.89 8.34 24.90
N GLU A 93 -3.60 8.67 24.76
CA GLU A 93 -3.11 10.05 24.75
C GLU A 93 -3.65 10.82 23.54
N GLU A 94 -3.67 10.20 22.37
CA GLU A 94 -4.27 10.81 21.16
C GLU A 94 -5.77 11.01 21.34
N MET A 95 -6.44 10.08 21.99
CA MET A 95 -7.87 10.21 22.31
C MET A 95 -8.13 11.38 23.27
N ASP A 96 -7.34 11.51 24.34
CA ASP A 96 -7.46 12.59 25.29
C ASP A 96 -7.23 13.96 24.60
N GLU A 97 -6.26 14.06 23.68
CA GLU A 97 -6.05 15.25 22.85
C GLU A 97 -7.26 15.53 21.94
N LEU A 98 -7.80 14.50 21.28
CA LEU A 98 -8.98 14.67 20.43
C LEU A 98 -10.19 15.18 21.21
N ILE A 99 -10.46 14.65 22.40
CA ILE A 99 -11.55 15.11 23.28
C ILE A 99 -11.33 16.58 23.65
N HIS A 100 -10.09 16.98 23.99
CA HIS A 100 -9.78 18.37 24.27
C HIS A 100 -10.03 19.28 23.07
N LEU A 101 -9.62 18.85 21.86
CA LEU A 101 -9.87 19.61 20.63
C LEU A 101 -11.36 19.71 20.30
N ALA A 102 -12.13 18.68 20.56
CA ALA A 102 -13.58 18.64 20.34
C ALA A 102 -14.34 19.71 21.12
N THR A 103 -13.78 20.26 22.20
CA THR A 103 -14.38 21.41 22.94
C THR A 103 -14.33 22.72 22.16
N ARG A 104 -13.47 22.83 21.14
CA ARG A 104 -13.22 24.07 20.37
C ARG A 104 -13.54 23.93 18.89
N TRP A 105 -13.48 22.72 18.36
CA TRP A 105 -13.67 22.41 16.95
C TRP A 105 -14.88 21.51 16.77
N ILE A 106 -15.75 21.85 15.83
CA ILE A 106 -17.00 21.12 15.59
C ILE A 106 -16.91 20.38 14.26
N SER A 107 -17.18 19.08 14.29
CA SER A 107 -17.36 18.30 13.08
C SER A 107 -18.64 18.69 12.34
N PRO A 108 -18.65 18.72 10.99
CA PRO A 108 -19.86 19.00 10.20
C PRO A 108 -21.04 18.07 10.52
N SER A 109 -20.77 16.85 10.98
CA SER A 109 -21.78 15.87 11.41
C SER A 109 -22.25 16.05 12.86
N GLY A 110 -21.75 17.06 13.58
CA GLY A 110 -22.00 17.31 14.99
C GLY A 110 -21.19 16.45 15.96
N ARG A 111 -20.78 15.26 15.56
CA ARG A 111 -19.93 14.37 16.36
C ARG A 111 -18.70 13.94 15.53
N ILE A 112 -17.58 13.72 16.21
CA ILE A 112 -16.36 13.24 15.59
C ILE A 112 -16.44 11.72 15.46
N SER A 113 -16.37 11.21 14.23
CA SER A 113 -16.36 9.78 13.93
C SER A 113 -14.99 9.18 14.21
N ILE A 114 -14.91 8.17 15.07
CA ILE A 114 -13.65 7.48 15.36
C ILE A 114 -13.75 5.97 15.20
N LEU A 115 -12.59 5.35 14.88
CA LEU A 115 -12.33 3.92 15.07
C LEU A 115 -11.23 3.78 16.13
N LEU A 116 -11.33 2.78 16.99
CA LEU A 116 -10.28 2.47 17.95
C LEU A 116 -9.34 1.42 17.35
N ARG A 117 -8.06 1.73 17.27
CA ARG A 117 -7.07 0.82 16.69
C ARG A 117 -6.64 -0.23 17.70
N PHE A 118 -7.04 -1.45 17.44
CA PHE A 118 -6.69 -2.63 18.20
C PHE A 118 -5.34 -3.22 17.77
N ARG A 119 -4.49 -3.57 18.72
CA ARG A 119 -3.26 -4.32 18.54
C ARG A 119 -3.45 -5.73 19.08
N PRO A 120 -3.68 -6.74 18.21
CA PRO A 120 -3.80 -8.12 18.65
C PRO A 120 -2.53 -8.64 19.34
N GLU A 121 -2.66 -9.56 20.29
CA GLU A 121 -1.52 -10.15 21.00
C GLU A 121 -0.50 -10.81 20.06
N SER A 122 -0.97 -11.39 18.95
CA SER A 122 -0.10 -11.94 17.91
C SER A 122 0.81 -10.90 17.23
N ASN A 123 0.56 -9.60 17.45
CA ASN A 123 1.33 -8.47 16.92
C ASN A 123 1.89 -7.56 18.04
N HIS A 124 2.21 -8.13 19.18
CA HIS A 124 2.61 -7.41 20.41
C HIS A 124 3.83 -6.49 20.24
N ILE A 125 4.72 -6.77 19.28
CA ILE A 125 5.90 -5.94 18.99
C ILE A 125 5.58 -4.71 18.12
N SER A 126 4.33 -4.57 17.64
CA SER A 126 3.93 -3.40 16.87
C SER A 126 3.94 -2.14 17.73
N ARG A 127 4.47 -1.04 17.16
CA ARG A 127 4.39 0.29 17.76
C ARG A 127 3.04 0.98 17.58
N PHE A 128 2.07 0.31 16.97
CA PHE A 128 0.77 0.83 16.62
C PHE A 128 -0.33 0.17 17.45
N GLY A 129 -1.34 0.98 17.77
CA GLY A 129 -2.59 0.52 18.34
C GLY A 129 -2.55 0.15 19.82
N MET A 130 -3.70 -0.05 20.37
CA MET A 130 -3.96 -0.31 21.78
C MET A 130 -4.21 -1.80 22.03
N SER A 131 -3.78 -2.31 23.18
CA SER A 131 -4.17 -3.62 23.70
C SER A 131 -5.67 -3.67 24.04
N SER A 132 -6.22 -4.86 24.26
CA SER A 132 -7.62 -5.00 24.70
C SER A 132 -7.92 -4.21 25.97
N ALA A 133 -7.02 -4.20 26.95
CA ALA A 133 -7.19 -3.45 28.21
C ALA A 133 -7.20 -1.93 27.98
N GLU A 134 -6.30 -1.42 27.12
CA GLU A 134 -6.29 0.00 26.74
C GLU A 134 -7.55 0.40 25.99
N ILE A 135 -8.06 -0.45 25.07
CA ILE A 135 -9.33 -0.23 24.37
C ILE A 135 -10.51 -0.14 25.35
N MET A 136 -10.58 -1.05 26.33
CA MET A 136 -11.64 -1.02 27.34
C MET A 136 -11.58 0.28 28.17
N THR A 137 -10.38 0.68 28.60
CA THR A 137 -10.15 1.96 29.28
C THR A 137 -10.56 3.14 28.42
N ALA A 138 -10.23 3.15 27.13
CA ALA A 138 -10.60 4.19 26.19
C ALA A 138 -12.13 4.30 26.05
N LEU A 139 -12.83 3.18 25.92
CA LEU A 139 -14.29 3.15 25.83
C LEU A 139 -14.95 3.69 27.11
N GLU A 140 -14.46 3.34 28.29
CA GLU A 140 -14.97 3.87 29.56
C GLU A 140 -14.76 5.39 29.68
N LYS A 141 -13.60 5.90 29.29
CA LYS A 141 -13.32 7.35 29.25
C LYS A 141 -14.22 8.10 28.28
N LEU A 142 -14.44 7.55 27.06
CA LEU A 142 -15.28 8.15 26.02
C LEU A 142 -16.75 8.27 26.43
N ASN A 143 -17.23 7.44 27.36
CA ASN A 143 -18.62 7.46 27.83
C ASN A 143 -19.02 8.81 28.48
N TYR A 144 -18.05 9.64 28.80
CA TYR A 144 -18.26 10.99 29.33
C TYR A 144 -18.20 12.10 28.26
N SER A 145 -18.09 11.73 26.96
CA SER A 145 -17.98 12.69 25.85
C SER A 145 -19.11 12.53 24.84
N ASP A 146 -20.01 13.50 24.79
CA ASP A 146 -21.08 13.56 23.78
C ASP A 146 -20.60 13.98 22.38
N GLN A 147 -19.34 14.43 22.27
CA GLN A 147 -18.79 15.01 21.04
C GLN A 147 -18.15 13.96 20.12
N VAL A 148 -17.88 12.77 20.64
CA VAL A 148 -17.22 11.69 19.91
C VAL A 148 -18.20 10.54 19.70
N LYS A 149 -18.13 9.92 18.52
CA LYS A 149 -18.90 8.74 18.16
C LYS A 149 -17.96 7.60 17.81
N VAL A 150 -18.02 6.49 18.54
CA VAL A 150 -17.29 5.27 18.23
C VAL A 150 -18.04 4.54 17.13
N ASP A 151 -17.58 4.69 15.88
CA ASP A 151 -18.14 3.99 14.72
C ASP A 151 -17.68 2.53 14.63
N GLY A 152 -16.54 2.18 15.22
CA GLY A 152 -16.05 0.81 15.21
C GLY A 152 -14.59 0.65 15.61
N PHE A 153 -13.99 -0.38 15.08
CA PHE A 153 -12.64 -0.79 15.39
C PHE A 153 -11.79 -0.93 14.12
N HIS A 154 -10.50 -0.77 14.30
CA HIS A 154 -9.50 -0.91 13.25
C HIS A 154 -8.37 -1.81 13.73
N PHE A 155 -7.79 -2.61 12.83
CA PHE A 155 -6.48 -3.21 13.03
C PHE A 155 -5.72 -3.29 11.70
N HIS A 156 -4.39 -3.23 11.78
CA HIS A 156 -3.54 -3.40 10.60
C HIS A 156 -2.37 -4.29 10.97
N LEU A 157 -2.18 -5.38 10.23
CA LEU A 157 -1.11 -6.34 10.46
C LEU A 157 -0.07 -6.27 9.35
N SER A 158 1.19 -6.50 9.70
CA SER A 158 2.27 -6.66 8.72
C SER A 158 2.09 -7.94 7.90
N GLY A 159 2.62 -7.93 6.68
CA GLY A 159 2.56 -9.07 5.76
C GLY A 159 1.18 -9.30 5.14
N TYR A 160 1.03 -10.45 4.49
CA TYR A 160 -0.11 -10.77 3.62
C TYR A 160 -0.93 -11.99 4.10
N SER A 161 -0.74 -12.44 5.34
CA SER A 161 -1.44 -13.61 5.86
C SER A 161 -2.93 -13.33 6.09
N SER A 162 -3.80 -14.02 5.38
CA SER A 162 -5.25 -14.04 5.61
C SER A 162 -5.57 -14.65 6.98
N VAL A 163 -4.90 -15.73 7.36
CA VAL A 163 -5.07 -16.44 8.63
C VAL A 163 -4.84 -15.53 9.84
N SER A 164 -3.80 -14.71 9.82
CA SER A 164 -3.53 -13.75 10.91
C SER A 164 -4.65 -12.72 11.04
N ARG A 165 -5.23 -12.27 9.92
CA ARG A 165 -6.34 -11.31 9.92
C ARG A 165 -7.67 -11.92 10.31
N ILE A 166 -7.92 -13.18 9.94
CA ILE A 166 -9.08 -13.95 10.43
C ILE A 166 -9.03 -14.02 11.95
N LYS A 167 -7.87 -14.39 12.51
CA LYS A 167 -7.71 -14.44 13.97
C LYS A 167 -7.95 -13.07 14.60
N ALA A 168 -7.32 -12.00 14.09
CA ALA A 168 -7.48 -10.65 14.62
C ALA A 168 -8.92 -10.14 14.52
N PHE A 169 -9.65 -10.51 13.47
CA PHE A 169 -11.08 -10.23 13.33
C PHE A 169 -11.88 -10.84 14.49
N PHE A 170 -11.72 -12.14 14.75
CA PHE A 170 -12.43 -12.79 15.85
C PHE A 170 -11.97 -12.29 17.22
N ASP A 171 -10.68 -11.94 17.40
CA ASP A 171 -10.16 -11.32 18.62
C ASP A 171 -10.78 -9.92 18.88
N THR A 172 -11.32 -9.25 17.85
CA THR A 172 -11.97 -7.94 17.96
C THR A 172 -13.44 -8.02 18.39
N LEU A 173 -14.15 -9.12 18.12
CA LEU A 173 -15.58 -9.25 18.41
C LEU A 173 -15.93 -9.07 19.90
N PRO A 174 -15.15 -9.57 20.88
CA PRO A 174 -15.38 -9.30 22.30
C PRO A 174 -15.32 -7.79 22.64
N LEU A 175 -14.44 -7.02 21.97
CA LEU A 175 -14.34 -5.56 22.15
C LEU A 175 -15.57 -4.84 21.59
N ILE A 176 -16.12 -5.31 20.46
CA ILE A 176 -17.38 -4.81 19.90
C ILE A 176 -18.54 -5.07 20.88
N SER A 177 -18.60 -6.27 21.43
CA SER A 177 -19.62 -6.65 22.42
C SER A 177 -19.51 -5.79 23.68
N TYR A 178 -18.29 -5.54 24.18
CA TYR A 178 -18.03 -4.68 25.31
C TYR A 178 -18.44 -3.22 25.05
N ALA A 179 -18.12 -2.68 23.89
CA ALA A 179 -18.54 -1.34 23.50
C ALA A 179 -20.07 -1.20 23.48
N ARG A 180 -20.77 -2.22 22.95
CA ARG A 180 -22.24 -2.23 22.95
C ARG A 180 -22.83 -2.31 24.36
N ALA A 181 -22.22 -3.04 25.28
CA ALA A 181 -22.63 -3.10 26.68
C ALA A 181 -22.51 -1.72 27.38
N LEU A 182 -21.58 -0.86 26.93
CA LEU A 182 -21.43 0.51 27.37
C LEU A 182 -22.39 1.51 26.66
N GLY A 183 -23.23 1.03 25.72
CA GLY A 183 -24.18 1.88 25.00
C GLY A 183 -23.69 2.45 23.67
N TYR A 184 -22.48 2.09 23.21
CA TYR A 184 -22.01 2.42 21.87
C TYR A 184 -22.67 1.55 20.80
N SER A 185 -22.64 2.00 19.56
CA SER A 185 -23.21 1.27 18.41
C SER A 185 -22.18 1.12 17.29
N PRO A 186 -21.07 0.40 17.55
CA PRO A 186 -20.07 0.16 16.51
C PRO A 186 -20.67 -0.68 15.39
N TYR A 187 -20.46 -0.24 14.15
CA TYR A 187 -20.96 -0.87 12.92
C TYR A 187 -19.86 -1.07 11.87
N ILE A 188 -18.61 -0.70 12.18
CA ILE A 188 -17.46 -0.81 11.28
C ILE A 188 -16.40 -1.70 11.90
N ILE A 189 -15.83 -2.55 11.07
CA ILE A 189 -14.54 -3.15 11.31
C ILE A 189 -13.62 -2.88 10.12
N ASP A 190 -12.51 -2.19 10.37
CA ASP A 190 -11.47 -1.93 9.38
C ASP A 190 -10.28 -2.86 9.66
N ILE A 191 -9.94 -3.68 8.69
CA ILE A 191 -8.85 -4.66 8.81
C ILE A 191 -7.55 -4.19 8.18
N GLY A 192 -7.51 -2.92 7.75
CA GLY A 192 -6.36 -2.29 7.14
C GLY A 192 -6.03 -2.81 5.74
N GLY A 193 -4.77 -2.68 5.37
CA GLY A 193 -4.25 -3.13 4.09
C GLY A 193 -3.50 -4.47 4.16
N GLY A 194 -2.53 -4.63 3.25
CA GLY A 194 -1.72 -5.85 3.15
C GLY A 194 -2.40 -6.94 2.32
N LEU A 195 -3.09 -6.54 1.25
CA LEU A 195 -3.62 -7.46 0.26
C LEU A 195 -2.54 -7.74 -0.80
N PRO A 196 -2.30 -9.03 -1.15
CA PRO A 196 -1.22 -9.39 -2.06
C PRO A 196 -1.49 -8.98 -3.50
N VAL A 197 -0.42 -8.89 -4.27
CA VAL A 197 -0.45 -8.76 -5.73
C VAL A 197 0.21 -9.96 -6.38
N GLN A 198 -0.14 -10.22 -7.62
CA GLN A 198 0.47 -11.27 -8.43
C GLN A 198 0.91 -10.63 -9.76
N TYR A 199 2.22 -10.29 -9.86
CA TYR A 199 2.79 -9.68 -11.06
C TYR A 199 3.34 -10.72 -12.04
N VAL A 200 3.68 -11.90 -11.54
CA VAL A 200 4.21 -13.02 -12.32
C VAL A 200 3.43 -14.30 -12.00
N ASP A 201 3.40 -15.21 -12.93
CA ASP A 201 2.76 -16.52 -12.72
C ASP A 201 3.42 -17.27 -11.56
N SER A 202 2.60 -17.87 -10.67
CA SER A 202 3.06 -18.50 -9.45
C SER A 202 3.96 -19.73 -9.70
N HIS A 203 3.70 -20.49 -10.76
CA HIS A 203 4.54 -21.64 -11.12
C HIS A 203 5.91 -21.18 -11.63
N CYS A 204 5.94 -20.17 -12.50
CA CYS A 204 7.17 -19.56 -12.98
C CYS A 204 7.98 -18.96 -11.83
N TYR A 205 7.33 -18.28 -10.89
CA TYR A 205 7.96 -17.70 -9.71
C TYR A 205 8.59 -18.77 -8.80
N LYS A 206 7.84 -19.82 -8.44
CA LYS A 206 8.33 -20.93 -7.63
C LYS A 206 9.53 -21.64 -8.29
N LYS A 207 9.42 -21.89 -9.60
CA LYS A 207 10.51 -22.48 -10.38
C LYS A 207 11.75 -21.58 -10.36
N TRP A 208 11.56 -20.27 -10.57
CA TRP A 208 12.66 -19.31 -10.51
C TRP A 208 13.31 -19.30 -9.12
N LEU A 209 12.54 -19.20 -8.03
CA LEU A 209 13.07 -19.23 -6.66
C LEU A 209 13.90 -20.50 -6.38
N SER A 210 13.42 -21.66 -6.83
CA SER A 210 14.11 -22.94 -6.60
C SER A 210 15.46 -23.07 -7.33
N THR A 211 15.70 -22.23 -8.33
CA THR A 211 16.94 -22.26 -9.14
C THR A 211 17.94 -21.20 -8.73
N GLN A 212 17.60 -20.30 -7.81
CA GLN A 212 18.48 -19.20 -7.41
C GLN A 212 19.71 -19.69 -6.67
N THR A 213 20.84 -19.12 -7.02
CA THR A 213 22.14 -19.38 -6.41
C THR A 213 22.85 -18.06 -6.06
N HIS A 214 23.88 -18.12 -5.25
CA HIS A 214 24.71 -16.95 -4.94
C HIS A 214 25.31 -16.28 -6.19
N LYS A 215 25.44 -17.03 -7.30
CA LYS A 215 26.03 -16.51 -8.56
C LYS A 215 25.07 -15.59 -9.31
N ASP A 216 23.78 -15.67 -9.02
CA ASP A 216 22.74 -14.89 -9.69
C ASP A 216 22.61 -13.47 -9.12
N TYR A 217 23.44 -13.13 -8.14
CA TYR A 217 23.44 -11.81 -7.48
C TYR A 217 24.82 -11.17 -7.48
N ARG A 218 24.86 -9.84 -7.68
CA ARG A 218 26.09 -9.05 -7.63
C ARG A 218 26.83 -9.19 -6.30
N THR A 219 26.08 -9.22 -5.19
CA THR A 219 26.63 -9.36 -3.83
C THR A 219 27.04 -10.78 -3.47
N ARG A 220 26.82 -11.76 -4.35
CA ARG A 220 26.99 -13.19 -4.07
C ARG A 220 26.16 -13.65 -2.85
N ARG A 221 25.10 -12.96 -2.55
CA ARG A 221 24.15 -13.28 -1.49
C ARG A 221 22.74 -13.24 -2.04
N ILE A 222 21.97 -14.30 -1.79
CA ILE A 222 20.55 -14.33 -2.07
C ILE A 222 19.87 -13.37 -1.09
N PRO A 223 18.96 -12.46 -1.51
CA PRO A 223 18.23 -11.59 -0.61
C PRO A 223 17.46 -12.36 0.46
N ASP A 224 17.31 -11.77 1.65
CA ASP A 224 16.62 -12.41 2.76
C ASP A 224 15.12 -12.56 2.50
N SER A 225 14.56 -11.69 1.64
CA SER A 225 13.17 -11.76 1.24
C SER A 225 12.98 -11.35 -0.22
N PHE A 226 11.93 -11.91 -0.81
CA PHE A 226 11.38 -11.45 -2.08
C PHE A 226 9.99 -10.93 -1.81
N TYR A 227 9.65 -9.82 -2.41
CA TYR A 227 8.28 -9.35 -2.36
C TYR A 227 7.36 -10.39 -3.02
N PRO A 228 6.14 -10.65 -2.50
CA PRO A 228 5.29 -11.71 -3.01
C PRO A 228 4.62 -11.36 -4.36
N TYR A 229 5.44 -11.02 -5.36
CA TYR A 229 4.97 -10.69 -6.71
C TYR A 229 4.42 -11.89 -7.49
N GLY A 230 4.81 -13.09 -7.10
CA GLY A 230 4.37 -14.35 -7.70
C GLY A 230 3.65 -15.23 -6.69
N GLY A 231 2.94 -14.66 -5.73
CA GLY A 231 2.15 -15.40 -4.75
C GLY A 231 1.07 -16.26 -5.41
N GLU A 232 0.53 -17.22 -4.66
CA GLU A 232 -0.48 -18.15 -5.17
C GLU A 232 -1.84 -17.48 -5.40
N ILE A 233 -2.14 -16.44 -4.63
CA ILE A 233 -3.39 -15.70 -4.69
C ILE A 233 -3.15 -14.22 -4.92
N ASN A 234 -4.08 -13.59 -5.63
CA ASN A 234 -4.19 -12.14 -5.77
C ASN A 234 -5.09 -11.57 -4.65
N ALA A 235 -5.37 -10.26 -4.69
CA ALA A 235 -6.20 -9.60 -3.69
C ALA A 235 -7.62 -10.16 -3.60
N GLN A 236 -8.23 -10.57 -4.73
CA GLN A 236 -9.57 -11.15 -4.76
C GLN A 236 -9.59 -12.53 -4.09
N GLY A 237 -8.65 -13.39 -4.42
CA GLY A 237 -8.50 -14.70 -3.79
C GLY A 237 -8.24 -14.57 -2.29
N TRP A 238 -7.40 -13.63 -1.91
CA TRP A 238 -7.13 -13.33 -0.51
C TRP A 238 -8.38 -12.86 0.25
N LEU A 239 -9.17 -11.95 -0.34
CA LEU A 239 -10.41 -11.49 0.28
C LEU A 239 -11.42 -12.65 0.41
N THR A 240 -11.48 -13.55 -0.58
CA THR A 240 -12.29 -14.76 -0.51
C THR A 240 -11.84 -15.67 0.64
N GLU A 241 -10.53 -15.92 0.79
CA GLU A 241 -9.99 -16.69 1.92
C GLU A 241 -10.32 -16.04 3.26
N PHE A 242 -10.20 -14.71 3.36
CA PHE A 242 -10.55 -14.00 4.59
C PHE A 242 -12.03 -14.17 4.93
N LEU A 243 -12.94 -13.93 3.98
CA LEU A 243 -14.38 -14.00 4.21
C LEU A 243 -14.88 -15.43 4.50
N THR A 244 -14.25 -16.45 3.93
CA THR A 244 -14.57 -17.87 4.17
C THR A 244 -13.82 -18.48 5.34
N GLY A 245 -12.82 -17.77 5.88
CA GLY A 245 -12.03 -18.23 7.02
C GLY A 245 -12.90 -18.42 8.27
N VAL A 246 -12.54 -19.41 9.08
CA VAL A 246 -13.34 -19.83 10.24
C VAL A 246 -12.56 -19.63 11.54
N ASP A 247 -13.31 -19.43 12.62
CA ASP A 247 -12.80 -19.53 13.98
C ASP A 247 -12.68 -21.01 14.43
N PRO A 248 -12.18 -21.30 15.65
CA PRO A 248 -12.11 -22.66 16.17
C PRO A 248 -13.46 -23.36 16.32
N THR A 249 -14.59 -22.63 16.30
CA THR A 249 -15.96 -23.20 16.37
C THR A 249 -16.53 -23.53 14.99
N GLY A 250 -15.85 -23.12 13.91
CA GLY A 250 -16.30 -23.28 12.54
C GLY A 250 -17.14 -22.09 12.01
N LYS A 251 -17.28 -21.00 12.77
CA LYS A 251 -18.00 -19.80 12.34
C LYS A 251 -17.18 -19.02 11.32
N ARG A 252 -17.74 -18.75 10.13
CA ARG A 252 -17.04 -17.99 9.07
C ARG A 252 -17.02 -16.49 9.40
N VAL A 253 -16.00 -15.79 8.90
CA VAL A 253 -15.90 -14.32 9.00
C VAL A 253 -17.12 -13.65 8.38
N CYS A 254 -17.55 -14.06 7.17
CA CYS A 254 -18.70 -13.45 6.50
C CYS A 254 -20.00 -13.62 7.33
N ASP A 255 -20.22 -14.78 7.95
CA ASP A 255 -21.39 -15.00 8.79
C ASP A 255 -21.37 -14.10 10.04
N ALA A 256 -20.19 -13.98 10.66
CA ALA A 256 -20.02 -13.10 11.82
C ALA A 256 -20.22 -11.61 11.46
N LEU A 257 -19.72 -11.16 10.31
CA LEU A 257 -19.96 -9.79 9.83
C LEU A 257 -21.44 -9.49 9.66
N ILE A 258 -22.21 -10.41 9.08
CA ILE A 258 -23.66 -10.27 8.89
C ILE A 258 -24.39 -10.26 10.22
N GLU A 259 -24.13 -11.26 11.09
CA GLU A 259 -24.79 -11.39 12.39
C GLU A 259 -24.52 -10.18 13.29
N GLU A 260 -23.31 -9.65 13.27
CA GLU A 260 -22.93 -8.47 14.05
C GLU A 260 -23.32 -7.13 13.37
N GLY A 261 -23.89 -7.16 12.16
CA GLY A 261 -24.27 -5.97 11.41
C GLY A 261 -23.09 -5.05 11.09
N LEU A 262 -21.93 -5.63 10.75
CA LEU A 262 -20.70 -4.90 10.54
C LEU A 262 -20.45 -4.62 9.06
N THR A 263 -20.04 -3.40 8.75
CA THR A 263 -19.45 -3.01 7.46
C THR A 263 -17.96 -3.31 7.50
N LEU A 264 -17.47 -4.06 6.51
CA LEU A 264 -16.04 -4.32 6.35
C LEU A 264 -15.35 -3.16 5.66
N CYS A 265 -14.35 -2.57 6.30
CA CYS A 265 -13.47 -1.58 5.68
C CYS A 265 -12.09 -2.20 5.40
N LEU A 266 -11.48 -1.77 4.29
CA LEU A 266 -10.17 -2.19 3.82
C LEU A 266 -9.38 -0.97 3.36
N GLU A 267 -8.07 -0.99 3.60
CA GLU A 267 -7.11 0.05 3.17
C GLU A 267 -6.12 -0.50 2.11
N PRO A 268 -6.61 -1.00 0.97
CA PRO A 268 -5.73 -1.59 -0.02
C PRO A 268 -4.84 -0.51 -0.64
N GLY A 269 -3.56 -0.81 -0.71
CA GLY A 269 -2.57 0.03 -1.34
C GLY A 269 -2.12 -0.55 -2.68
N ARG A 270 -1.03 -1.32 -2.67
CA ARG A 270 -0.40 -1.91 -3.86
C ARG A 270 -1.39 -2.66 -4.74
N SER A 271 -2.34 -3.37 -4.17
CA SER A 271 -3.34 -4.14 -4.93
C SER A 271 -4.27 -3.27 -5.78
N LEU A 272 -4.58 -2.04 -5.36
CA LEU A 272 -5.37 -1.12 -6.16
C LEU A 272 -4.59 -0.54 -7.34
N VAL A 273 -3.29 -0.28 -7.17
CA VAL A 273 -2.43 0.27 -8.23
C VAL A 273 -1.76 -0.81 -9.07
N ASN A 274 -2.19 -2.05 -8.97
CA ASN A 274 -1.73 -3.12 -9.85
C ASN A 274 -1.97 -2.74 -11.32
N GLN A 275 -0.93 -2.86 -12.17
CA GLN A 275 -0.94 -2.50 -13.58
C GLN A 275 -1.26 -1.01 -13.86
N SER A 276 -0.96 -0.10 -12.93
CA SER A 276 -1.30 1.32 -13.08
C SER A 276 -0.13 2.21 -13.48
N ALA A 277 1.11 1.80 -13.30
CA ALA A 277 2.27 2.62 -13.69
C ALA A 277 3.49 1.81 -14.11
N ILE A 278 4.36 2.48 -14.84
CA ILE A 278 5.67 2.02 -15.28
C ILE A 278 6.72 3.07 -14.89
N SER A 279 7.96 2.62 -14.65
CA SER A 279 9.13 3.49 -14.53
C SER A 279 10.05 3.31 -15.73
N VAL A 280 10.51 4.41 -16.30
CA VAL A 280 11.34 4.42 -17.51
C VAL A 280 12.69 5.03 -17.17
N PHE A 281 13.76 4.31 -17.44
CA PHE A 281 15.14 4.75 -17.25
C PHE A 281 15.89 4.75 -18.57
N ARG A 282 16.67 5.80 -18.80
CA ARG A 282 17.63 5.87 -19.92
C ARG A 282 18.94 5.26 -19.47
N VAL A 283 19.52 4.41 -20.29
CA VAL A 283 20.85 3.85 -20.06
C VAL A 283 21.91 4.93 -20.30
N CYS A 284 22.75 5.19 -19.29
CA CYS A 284 23.87 6.12 -19.36
C CYS A 284 25.14 5.43 -19.83
N ARG A 285 25.41 4.25 -19.26
CA ARG A 285 26.65 3.52 -19.50
C ARG A 285 26.46 2.01 -19.22
N VAL A 286 27.20 1.20 -19.95
CA VAL A 286 27.34 -0.25 -19.68
C VAL A 286 28.82 -0.57 -19.67
N ARG A 287 29.25 -1.34 -18.67
CA ARG A 287 30.65 -1.79 -18.59
C ARG A 287 30.74 -3.21 -18.05
N PRO A 288 31.77 -3.98 -18.43
CA PRO A 288 32.09 -5.24 -17.78
C PRO A 288 32.35 -5.03 -16.28
N TYR A 289 31.99 -6.01 -15.48
CA TYR A 289 32.23 -6.01 -14.04
C TYR A 289 32.78 -7.38 -13.63
N ASP A 290 34.08 -7.50 -13.64
CA ASP A 290 34.84 -8.72 -13.31
C ASP A 290 34.25 -10.01 -13.92
N HIS A 291 34.23 -11.11 -13.13
CA HIS A 291 33.66 -12.39 -13.53
C HIS A 291 32.13 -12.47 -13.32
N VAL A 292 31.49 -11.35 -12.94
CA VAL A 292 30.05 -11.33 -12.57
C VAL A 292 29.17 -11.04 -13.79
N GLY A 293 29.69 -10.34 -14.80
CA GLY A 293 28.93 -9.93 -15.98
C GLY A 293 29.12 -8.44 -16.26
N HIS A 294 28.02 -7.69 -16.32
CA HIS A 294 28.05 -6.24 -16.61
C HIS A 294 27.29 -5.45 -15.56
N VAL A 295 27.62 -4.17 -15.44
CA VAL A 295 26.81 -3.18 -14.75
C VAL A 295 26.23 -2.21 -15.77
N ILE A 296 24.94 -1.95 -15.67
CA ILE A 296 24.21 -0.96 -16.44
C ILE A 296 23.90 0.22 -15.51
N PHE A 297 24.45 1.37 -15.82
CA PHE A 297 24.11 2.61 -15.13
C PHE A 297 22.99 3.34 -15.88
N VAL A 298 21.97 3.78 -15.14
CA VAL A 298 20.83 4.49 -15.70
C VAL A 298 20.78 5.92 -15.20
N GLU A 299 20.17 6.81 -15.98
CA GLU A 299 19.82 8.16 -15.57
C GLU A 299 18.65 8.09 -14.58
N GLY A 300 18.96 8.24 -13.31
CA GLY A 300 18.05 8.02 -12.18
C GLY A 300 18.74 7.31 -11.04
N THR A 301 17.99 7.04 -9.98
CA THR A 301 18.49 6.40 -8.77
C THR A 301 17.53 5.32 -8.29
N SER A 302 18.03 4.40 -7.47
CA SER A 302 17.24 3.39 -6.78
C SER A 302 16.23 3.98 -5.77
N PHE A 303 16.34 5.26 -5.44
CA PHE A 303 15.39 5.94 -4.55
C PHE A 303 13.98 6.09 -5.15
N SER A 304 13.86 5.95 -6.46
CA SER A 304 12.61 6.19 -7.20
C SER A 304 12.05 4.96 -7.92
N ALA A 305 12.61 3.77 -7.74
CA ALA A 305 12.13 2.60 -8.49
C ALA A 305 12.49 1.23 -7.92
N CYS A 306 12.89 1.10 -6.68
CA CYS A 306 13.25 -0.23 -6.18
C CYS A 306 12.93 -0.47 -4.71
N GLU A 307 13.06 -1.73 -4.30
CA GLU A 307 12.91 -2.18 -2.91
C GLU A 307 14.21 -2.76 -2.32
N THR A 308 15.34 -2.66 -3.03
CA THR A 308 16.62 -3.21 -2.59
C THR A 308 17.10 -2.63 -1.25
N TRP A 309 16.70 -1.41 -0.91
CA TRP A 309 16.95 -0.76 0.38
C TRP A 309 16.33 -1.48 1.58
N PHE A 310 15.32 -2.34 1.35
CA PHE A 310 14.67 -3.13 2.39
C PHE A 310 15.14 -4.58 2.41
N ASN A 311 16.34 -4.85 1.86
CA ASN A 311 16.90 -6.19 1.71
C ASN A 311 15.96 -7.14 0.95
N SER A 312 15.22 -6.59 0.00
CA SER A 312 14.30 -7.26 -0.91
C SER A 312 14.74 -7.08 -2.36
N GLU A 313 14.12 -7.77 -3.27
CA GLU A 313 14.43 -7.69 -4.71
C GLU A 313 13.17 -7.45 -5.51
N PHE A 314 13.27 -6.55 -6.51
CA PHE A 314 12.23 -6.36 -7.51
C PHE A 314 12.38 -7.42 -8.61
N LEU A 315 11.36 -8.22 -8.84
CA LEU A 315 11.45 -9.45 -9.64
C LEU A 315 11.10 -9.28 -11.12
N SER A 316 10.44 -8.20 -11.51
CA SER A 316 10.08 -7.99 -12.91
C SER A 316 11.31 -7.53 -13.70
N ASP A 317 11.65 -8.26 -14.75
CA ASP A 317 12.67 -7.84 -15.69
C ASP A 317 12.21 -6.61 -16.47
N PRO A 318 13.08 -5.63 -16.73
CA PRO A 318 12.70 -4.47 -17.52
C PRO A 318 12.55 -4.85 -19.01
N LEU A 319 11.57 -4.23 -19.65
CA LEU A 319 11.50 -4.24 -21.10
C LEU A 319 12.62 -3.35 -21.65
N HIS A 320 13.46 -3.90 -22.53
CA HIS A 320 14.53 -3.17 -23.20
C HIS A 320 14.04 -2.59 -24.53
N ILE A 321 14.11 -1.27 -24.66
CA ILE A 321 13.75 -0.53 -25.89
C ILE A 321 15.01 0.10 -26.50
N TYR A 322 15.29 -0.24 -27.73
CA TYR A 322 16.43 0.26 -28.47
C TYR A 322 16.16 1.69 -28.98
N GLN A 323 17.13 2.59 -28.85
CA GLN A 323 16.98 4.00 -29.27
C GLN A 323 16.74 4.18 -30.79
N ASN A 324 17.32 3.30 -31.59
CA ASN A 324 17.20 3.41 -33.06
C ASN A 324 16.73 2.06 -33.59
N ASN A 325 15.55 1.79 -33.90
CA ASN A 325 14.95 0.57 -34.48
C ASN A 325 15.89 -0.40 -35.25
N HIS A 326 17.19 -0.29 -35.05
CA HIS A 326 18.22 -1.14 -35.64
C HIS A 326 18.45 -2.37 -34.76
N GLN A 327 18.58 -3.52 -35.39
CA GLN A 327 18.95 -4.73 -34.70
C GLN A 327 20.25 -4.54 -33.91
N PRO A 328 20.30 -5.00 -32.66
CA PRO A 328 21.46 -4.78 -31.80
C PRO A 328 22.65 -5.53 -32.29
N LEU A 329 23.79 -4.81 -32.40
CA LEU A 329 25.12 -5.38 -32.66
C LEU A 329 25.81 -5.86 -31.36
N SER A 330 25.11 -5.85 -30.23
CA SER A 330 25.66 -6.25 -28.92
C SER A 330 25.46 -7.74 -28.67
N SER A 331 26.40 -8.36 -27.98
CA SER A 331 26.32 -9.75 -27.54
C SER A 331 25.29 -9.92 -26.40
N ALA A 332 24.80 -11.14 -26.24
CA ALA A 332 24.05 -11.53 -25.04
C ALA A 332 24.95 -11.39 -23.78
N GLY A 333 24.35 -11.11 -22.65
CA GLY A 333 25.07 -11.01 -21.39
C GLY A 333 24.17 -10.83 -20.18
N ASN A 334 24.74 -11.08 -19.02
CA ASN A 334 24.08 -10.84 -17.75
C ASN A 334 24.52 -9.49 -17.16
N ALA A 335 23.59 -8.74 -16.59
CA ALA A 335 23.89 -7.47 -15.97
C ALA A 335 22.99 -7.19 -14.78
N TRP A 336 23.51 -6.45 -13.81
CA TRP A 336 22.72 -5.80 -12.79
C TRP A 336 22.59 -4.30 -13.10
N ILE A 337 21.58 -3.65 -12.52
CA ILE A 337 21.23 -2.27 -12.86
C ILE A 337 21.49 -1.38 -11.64
N ALA A 338 22.23 -0.28 -11.85
CA ALA A 338 22.59 0.71 -10.86
C ALA A 338 22.07 2.10 -11.26
N GLY A 339 21.77 2.92 -10.28
CA GLY A 339 21.61 4.35 -10.47
C GLY A 339 22.91 5.06 -10.77
N HIS A 340 22.87 6.37 -10.96
CA HIS A 340 24.03 7.19 -11.30
C HIS A 340 24.60 8.01 -10.13
N SER A 341 24.11 7.78 -8.90
CA SER A 341 24.63 8.47 -7.72
C SER A 341 25.98 7.90 -7.27
N CYS A 342 26.67 8.62 -6.38
CA CYS A 342 27.95 8.18 -5.81
C CYS A 342 27.78 7.31 -4.55
N LEU A 343 26.64 6.61 -4.40
CA LEU A 343 26.43 5.64 -3.35
C LEU A 343 26.60 4.22 -3.89
N ASP A 344 27.38 3.40 -3.21
CA ASP A 344 27.58 1.99 -3.60
C ASP A 344 26.31 1.18 -3.58
N ASP A 345 25.36 1.56 -2.72
CA ASP A 345 24.05 0.92 -2.58
C ASP A 345 22.96 1.50 -3.48
N ASP A 346 23.31 2.42 -4.38
CA ASP A 346 22.38 2.93 -5.40
C ASP A 346 22.19 1.89 -6.51
N VAL A 347 21.49 0.83 -6.16
CA VAL A 347 21.28 -0.37 -6.98
C VAL A 347 19.81 -0.62 -7.18
N ILE A 348 19.36 -0.66 -8.44
CA ILE A 348 17.97 -0.94 -8.80
C ILE A 348 17.70 -2.45 -8.76
N THR A 349 18.67 -3.27 -9.23
CA THR A 349 18.58 -4.72 -9.11
C THR A 349 19.89 -5.30 -8.61
N ASN A 350 19.88 -6.10 -7.54
CA ASN A 350 21.05 -6.89 -7.11
C ASN A 350 21.20 -8.17 -7.94
N ARG A 351 20.11 -8.71 -8.45
CA ARG A 351 20.15 -9.89 -9.31
C ARG A 351 20.68 -9.55 -10.69
N LEU A 352 21.29 -10.54 -11.30
CA LEU A 352 21.77 -10.49 -12.68
C LEU A 352 20.61 -10.79 -13.63
N ILE A 353 20.25 -9.83 -14.44
CA ILE A 353 19.24 -9.97 -15.49
C ILE A 353 19.92 -10.46 -16.76
N ALA A 354 19.35 -11.47 -17.39
CA ALA A 354 19.82 -11.98 -18.68
C ALA A 354 19.27 -11.11 -19.82
N PHE A 355 20.16 -10.45 -20.55
CA PHE A 355 19.83 -9.69 -21.76
C PHE A 355 20.20 -10.48 -23.00
N ALA A 356 19.27 -10.68 -23.93
CA ALA A 356 19.56 -11.24 -25.24
C ALA A 356 20.58 -10.38 -26.02
N HIS A 357 20.53 -9.08 -25.76
CA HIS A 357 21.48 -8.09 -26.25
C HIS A 357 21.69 -7.05 -25.16
N LEU A 358 22.94 -6.87 -24.72
CA LEU A 358 23.26 -5.86 -23.70
C LEU A 358 22.81 -4.48 -24.15
N PRO A 359 22.14 -3.70 -23.31
CA PRO A 359 21.77 -2.32 -23.60
C PRO A 359 22.97 -1.45 -23.97
N LYS A 360 22.71 -0.37 -24.69
CA LYS A 360 23.70 0.65 -25.01
C LYS A 360 23.29 2.00 -24.42
N PRO A 361 24.21 2.93 -24.24
CA PRO A 361 23.89 4.30 -23.88
C PRO A 361 22.81 4.89 -24.81
N GLY A 362 21.75 5.47 -24.21
CA GLY A 362 20.59 5.99 -24.90
C GLY A 362 19.40 5.05 -24.99
N ASP A 363 19.59 3.75 -24.85
CA ASP A 363 18.48 2.79 -24.78
C ASP A 363 17.62 3.03 -23.53
N LEU A 364 16.38 2.52 -23.54
CA LEU A 364 15.47 2.63 -22.40
C LEU A 364 15.23 1.28 -21.75
N LEU A 365 15.17 1.29 -20.44
CA LEU A 365 14.72 0.17 -19.61
C LEU A 365 13.38 0.55 -18.95
N ILE A 366 12.35 -0.24 -19.18
CA ILE A 366 11.00 0.01 -18.68
C ILE A 366 10.63 -1.06 -17.66
N PHE A 367 10.42 -0.64 -16.41
CA PHE A 367 9.93 -1.50 -15.34
C PHE A 367 8.42 -1.37 -15.21
N ALA A 368 7.70 -2.47 -15.28
CA ALA A 368 6.26 -2.53 -15.08
C ALA A 368 5.89 -2.58 -13.58
N ASN A 369 4.66 -2.20 -13.27
CA ASN A 369 4.07 -2.33 -11.93
C ASN A 369 4.79 -1.56 -10.81
N THR A 370 5.34 -0.40 -11.10
CA THR A 370 6.13 0.40 -10.16
C THR A 370 5.31 1.38 -9.32
N ALA A 371 3.97 1.45 -9.50
CA ALA A 371 3.11 2.36 -8.76
C ALA A 371 3.05 2.08 -7.25
N GLY A 372 3.23 0.83 -6.85
CA GLY A 372 3.08 0.41 -5.46
C GLY A 372 4.34 0.63 -4.61
N TYR A 373 4.54 1.82 -4.06
CA TYR A 373 5.66 2.26 -3.22
C TYR A 373 6.97 2.49 -3.96
N GLN A 374 7.34 1.70 -4.98
CA GLN A 374 8.65 1.75 -5.62
C GLN A 374 9.04 3.14 -6.14
N MET A 375 8.08 3.94 -6.61
CA MET A 375 8.32 5.25 -7.20
C MET A 375 8.62 6.34 -6.17
N ASP A 376 8.12 6.21 -4.93
CA ASP A 376 8.00 7.34 -4.01
C ASP A 376 8.63 7.13 -2.64
N LEU A 377 8.75 5.90 -2.18
CA LEU A 377 8.99 5.60 -0.77
C LEU A 377 10.31 6.19 -0.24
N LEU A 378 11.33 6.22 -1.07
CA LEU A 378 12.66 6.74 -0.75
C LEU A 378 13.05 7.98 -1.56
N GLU A 379 12.10 8.55 -2.29
CA GLU A 379 12.35 9.67 -3.19
C GLU A 379 13.07 10.82 -2.47
N ASN A 380 14.20 11.26 -3.04
CA ASN A 380 15.00 12.36 -2.51
C ASN A 380 15.81 13.03 -3.63
N GLN A 381 16.42 14.17 -3.31
CA GLN A 381 17.25 14.94 -4.25
C GLN A 381 18.75 14.82 -3.92
N PHE A 382 19.21 13.62 -3.60
CA PHE A 382 20.63 13.36 -3.36
C PHE A 382 21.47 13.81 -4.57
N HIS A 383 22.62 14.42 -4.34
CA HIS A 383 23.43 15.11 -5.34
C HIS A 383 22.70 16.23 -6.11
N ARG A 384 21.56 16.70 -5.63
CA ARG A 384 20.68 17.66 -6.33
C ARG A 384 20.20 17.17 -7.69
N HIS A 385 20.16 15.87 -7.94
CA HIS A 385 19.47 15.34 -9.09
C HIS A 385 17.99 15.71 -9.01
N PRO A 386 17.37 16.10 -10.14
CA PRO A 386 15.95 16.38 -10.16
C PRO A 386 15.17 15.10 -9.84
N LEU A 387 14.02 15.26 -9.20
CA LEU A 387 13.08 14.17 -9.06
C LEU A 387 12.60 13.70 -10.44
N PRO A 388 12.24 12.40 -10.57
CA PRO A 388 11.67 11.89 -11.80
C PRO A 388 10.42 12.68 -12.23
N THR A 389 10.31 13.00 -13.52
CA THR A 389 9.09 13.59 -14.05
C THR A 389 7.96 12.57 -14.02
N ARG A 390 6.85 12.92 -13.38
CA ARG A 390 5.64 12.10 -13.37
C ARG A 390 4.72 12.50 -14.49
N LEU A 391 4.25 11.50 -15.23
CA LEU A 391 3.33 11.70 -16.33
C LEU A 391 2.10 10.83 -16.13
N THR A 392 0.94 11.41 -16.34
CA THR A 392 -0.31 10.67 -16.51
C THR A 392 -0.51 10.37 -18.00
N ALA A 393 -0.80 9.12 -18.32
CA ALA A 393 -1.16 8.69 -19.66
C ALA A 393 -2.65 8.37 -19.73
N VAL A 394 -3.36 9.04 -20.62
CA VAL A 394 -4.77 8.76 -20.91
C VAL A 394 -4.88 8.25 -22.35
N ILE A 395 -5.54 7.12 -22.53
CA ILE A 395 -5.77 6.56 -23.86
C ILE A 395 -6.98 7.29 -24.49
N ASN A 396 -6.77 7.95 -25.61
CA ASN A 396 -7.82 8.64 -26.32
C ASN A 396 -8.71 7.69 -27.16
N SER A 397 -9.76 8.21 -27.80
CA SER A 397 -10.67 7.47 -28.66
C SER A 397 -10.00 6.77 -29.86
N HIS A 398 -8.81 7.21 -30.25
CA HIS A 398 -7.99 6.60 -31.30
C HIS A 398 -6.95 5.59 -30.76
N GLN A 399 -7.09 5.16 -29.51
CA GLN A 399 -6.18 4.26 -28.80
C GLN A 399 -4.72 4.76 -28.72
N LYS A 400 -4.53 6.08 -28.77
CA LYS A 400 -3.20 6.70 -28.59
C LYS A 400 -3.08 7.29 -27.18
N PRO A 401 -1.94 7.11 -26.50
CA PRO A 401 -1.73 7.75 -25.22
C PRO A 401 -1.52 9.27 -25.39
N ILE A 402 -2.19 10.04 -24.55
CA ILE A 402 -1.93 11.46 -24.35
C ILE A 402 -1.26 11.58 -22.98
N PHE A 403 -0.10 12.22 -22.93
CA PHE A 403 0.65 12.42 -21.72
C PHE A 403 0.47 13.84 -21.19
N THR A 404 0.25 13.95 -19.89
CA THR A 404 0.21 15.21 -19.15
C THR A 404 1.13 15.11 -17.93
N ILE A 405 1.66 16.23 -17.48
CA ILE A 405 2.42 16.25 -16.21
C ILE A 405 1.43 15.98 -15.06
N ASP A 406 1.80 15.06 -14.19
CA ASP A 406 1.08 14.75 -12.97
C ASP A 406 1.61 15.67 -11.85
N ASN A 407 0.77 16.58 -11.38
CA ASN A 407 1.13 17.65 -10.41
C ASN A 407 0.64 17.33 -9.01
#